data_029defde16ceb9513b398fc81ce2b272
#
_entry.id   029defde16ceb9513b398fc81ce2b272
#
_cell.length_a   1.000
_cell.length_b   1.000
_cell.length_c   1.000
_cell.angle_alpha   90.00
_cell.angle_beta   90.00
_cell.angle_gamma   90.00
#
_symmetry.space_group_name_H-M   'P 1'
#
loop_
_entity.id
_entity.type
_entity.pdbx_description
1 polymer ?
#
loop_
_entity_poly.entity_id
_entity_poly.type
_entity_poly.pdbx_seq_one_letter_code
_entity_poly.pdbx_strand_id
1 'polypeptide(L)'
;VTGHEAHSSNVHKGVSAVMVAAELIGKLAEIAADLRAAGDATGRFDPPFSTVIANTIDGGTAQNILARSCRFTYEIRGLPGADGDAVAARFADHALGVVLPRLHAIAPGADIQIRQRAMSPPLFPHPGSDAESFVMALAERNAAEAVSYATEAGIFQAAGIPALVCGPGDIAEAHQPDEFIEASQIPLCEAFMRRLMKRLSA
;
A
#
# COMPACT_ATOMS: atom_id res chain seq x y z
N VAL A 1 13.71 12.98 3.95
CA VAL A 1 13.92 14.44 3.98
C VAL A 1 15.22 14.75 4.66
N THR A 2 16.04 15.55 4.03
CA THR A 2 17.23 16.15 4.60
C THR A 2 16.98 17.65 4.82
N GLY A 3 17.11 18.10 6.05
CA GLY A 3 16.96 19.48 6.45
C GLY A 3 18.31 20.18 6.65
N HIS A 4 18.28 21.32 7.32
CA HIS A 4 19.44 22.09 7.72
C HIS A 4 19.32 22.50 9.18
N GLU A 5 20.26 22.03 9.98
CA GLU A 5 20.26 22.27 11.45
C GLU A 5 20.45 23.74 11.78
N ALA A 6 19.69 24.20 12.73
CA ALA A 6 19.85 25.50 13.40
C ALA A 6 19.24 25.42 14.80
N HIS A 7 19.54 26.38 15.65
CA HIS A 7 18.86 26.48 16.93
C HIS A 7 17.37 26.74 16.72
N SER A 8 16.49 26.09 17.49
CA SER A 8 15.05 26.15 17.32
C SER A 8 14.45 27.56 17.37
N SER A 9 15.12 28.53 17.98
CA SER A 9 14.73 29.96 17.94
C SER A 9 15.10 30.67 16.64
N ASN A 10 15.97 30.07 15.81
CA ASN A 10 16.47 30.64 14.56
C ASN A 10 15.87 29.91 13.34
N VAL A 11 14.58 29.71 13.32
CA VAL A 11 13.86 28.94 12.29
C VAL A 11 14.10 29.44 10.86
N HIS A 12 14.42 30.74 10.70
CA HIS A 12 14.71 31.37 9.41
C HIS A 12 16.10 31.02 8.83
N LYS A 13 16.96 30.39 9.63
CA LYS A 13 18.33 30.03 9.23
C LYS A 13 18.49 28.55 8.93
N GLY A 14 17.42 27.76 9.04
CA GLY A 14 17.48 26.33 8.83
C GLY A 14 16.18 25.76 8.31
N VAL A 15 16.19 24.44 8.08
CA VAL A 15 15.05 23.66 7.58
C VAL A 15 14.87 22.46 8.49
N SER A 16 13.75 22.40 9.21
CA SER A 16 13.42 21.22 10.02
C SER A 16 12.87 20.09 9.14
N ALA A 17 13.62 19.01 9.00
CA ALA A 17 13.19 17.84 8.26
C ALA A 17 11.89 17.22 8.81
N VAL A 18 11.67 17.31 10.12
CA VAL A 18 10.44 16.83 10.77
C VAL A 18 9.24 17.65 10.34
N MET A 19 9.36 18.99 10.31
CA MET A 19 8.26 19.87 9.87
C MET A 19 7.94 19.67 8.39
N VAL A 20 8.96 19.47 7.56
CA VAL A 20 8.78 19.16 6.13
C VAL A 20 8.11 17.79 5.95
N ALA A 21 8.53 16.78 6.70
CA ALA A 21 7.89 15.47 6.66
C ALA A 21 6.41 15.54 7.08
N ALA A 22 6.09 16.32 8.12
CA ALA A 22 4.71 16.54 8.55
C ALA A 22 3.86 17.20 7.45
N GLU A 23 4.39 18.20 6.74
CA GLU A 23 3.73 18.84 5.59
C GLU A 23 3.49 17.82 4.46
N LEU A 24 4.48 17.00 4.12
CA LEU A 24 4.35 15.97 3.10
C LEU A 24 3.34 14.88 3.50
N ILE A 25 3.29 14.48 4.77
CA ILE A 25 2.26 13.58 5.29
C ILE A 25 0.88 14.24 5.22
N GLY A 26 0.79 15.54 5.50
CA GLY A 26 -0.45 16.32 5.29
C GLY A 26 -0.92 16.24 3.83
N LYS A 27 0.00 16.32 2.86
CA LYS A 27 -0.34 16.15 1.44
C LYS A 27 -0.84 14.74 1.12
N LEU A 28 -0.27 13.69 1.72
CA LEU A 28 -0.82 12.33 1.58
C LEU A 28 -2.25 12.23 2.14
N ALA A 29 -2.53 12.91 3.25
CA ALA A 29 -3.88 12.95 3.82
C ALA A 29 -4.90 13.66 2.90
N GLU A 30 -4.51 14.74 2.21
CA GLU A 30 -5.35 15.37 1.17
C GLU A 30 -5.62 14.40 0.02
N ILE A 31 -4.59 13.72 -0.49
CA ILE A 31 -4.74 12.73 -1.55
C ILE A 31 -5.67 11.59 -1.10
N ALA A 32 -5.54 11.12 0.14
CA ALA A 32 -6.42 10.10 0.71
C ALA A 32 -7.88 10.56 0.76
N ALA A 33 -8.13 11.82 1.11
CA ALA A 33 -9.48 12.39 1.11
C ALA A 33 -10.10 12.41 -0.29
N ASP A 34 -9.31 12.79 -1.31
CA ASP A 34 -9.77 12.80 -2.71
C ASP A 34 -10.08 11.39 -3.22
N LEU A 35 -9.21 10.41 -2.91
CA LEU A 35 -9.44 9.01 -3.27
C LEU A 35 -10.70 8.44 -2.62
N ARG A 36 -10.94 8.79 -1.35
CA ARG A 36 -12.17 8.43 -0.65
C ARG A 36 -13.40 9.06 -1.28
N ALA A 37 -13.32 10.33 -1.68
CA ALA A 37 -14.43 11.03 -2.34
C ALA A 37 -14.74 10.46 -3.73
N ALA A 38 -13.71 9.99 -4.45
CA ALA A 38 -13.89 9.34 -5.76
C ALA A 38 -14.62 7.99 -5.63
N GLY A 39 -14.31 7.22 -4.58
CA GLY A 39 -14.97 5.97 -4.26
C GLY A 39 -14.85 4.88 -5.32
N ASP A 40 -15.49 3.74 -5.04
CA ASP A 40 -15.74 2.65 -5.98
C ASP A 40 -17.23 2.39 -6.08
N ALA A 41 -17.77 2.51 -7.28
CA ALA A 41 -19.20 2.34 -7.53
C ALA A 41 -19.64 0.85 -7.62
N THR A 42 -18.69 -0.10 -7.64
CA THR A 42 -19.02 -1.52 -7.80
C THR A 42 -19.57 -2.17 -6.53
N GLY A 43 -19.26 -1.58 -5.35
CA GLY A 43 -19.65 -2.12 -4.05
C GLY A 43 -18.98 -3.46 -3.69
N ARG A 44 -17.89 -3.81 -4.39
CA ARG A 44 -17.20 -5.12 -4.23
C ARG A 44 -16.09 -5.10 -3.20
N PHE A 45 -15.63 -3.91 -2.80
CA PHE A 45 -14.46 -3.74 -1.95
C PHE A 45 -14.81 -3.08 -0.63
N ASP A 46 -14.10 -3.45 0.43
CA ASP A 46 -14.12 -2.80 1.74
C ASP A 46 -12.68 -2.47 2.16
N PRO A 47 -12.31 -1.20 2.27
CA PRO A 47 -13.12 0.00 1.99
C PRO A 47 -13.39 0.19 0.48
N PRO A 48 -14.50 0.85 0.10
CA PRO A 48 -14.89 1.05 -1.29
C PRO A 48 -14.14 2.24 -1.95
N PHE A 49 -12.83 2.35 -1.72
CA PHE A 49 -11.95 3.37 -2.30
C PHE A 49 -10.48 2.97 -2.16
N SER A 50 -9.64 3.48 -3.07
CA SER A 50 -8.19 3.35 -2.94
C SER A 50 -7.67 4.13 -1.73
N THR A 51 -6.66 3.60 -1.05
CA THR A 51 -6.11 4.23 0.15
C THR A 51 -4.67 4.66 -0.05
N VAL A 52 -4.28 5.71 0.65
CA VAL A 52 -2.88 6.10 0.85
C VAL A 52 -2.69 6.50 2.32
N ILE A 53 -1.63 5.99 2.94
CA ILE A 53 -1.36 6.24 4.35
C ILE A 53 0.13 6.22 4.65
N ALA A 54 0.58 7.11 5.55
CA ALA A 54 1.91 7.05 6.14
C ALA A 54 1.88 6.16 7.39
N ASN A 55 2.71 5.12 7.40
CA ASN A 55 2.69 4.10 8.45
C ASN A 55 3.80 4.27 9.49
N THR A 56 4.94 4.84 9.12
CA THR A 56 6.05 5.06 10.04
C THR A 56 6.65 6.44 9.82
N ILE A 57 7.12 7.06 10.90
CA ILE A 57 7.89 8.29 10.85
C ILE A 57 9.00 8.23 11.91
N ASP A 58 10.22 8.63 11.53
CA ASP A 58 11.36 8.72 12.40
C ASP A 58 12.21 9.94 12.05
N GLY A 59 12.59 10.76 13.04
CA GLY A 59 13.39 11.95 12.79
C GLY A 59 13.56 12.86 14.00
N GLY A 60 14.55 13.73 13.87
CA GLY A 60 14.95 14.65 14.93
C GLY A 60 15.95 14.02 15.93
N THR A 61 16.63 14.86 16.69
CA THR A 61 17.63 14.45 17.68
C THR A 61 17.43 15.13 19.04
N ALA A 62 16.97 16.38 19.06
CA ALA A 62 16.73 17.14 20.27
C ALA A 62 15.66 18.22 20.05
N GLN A 63 14.97 18.60 21.12
CA GLN A 63 13.86 19.55 21.05
C GLN A 63 14.27 20.99 20.69
N ASN A 64 15.52 21.35 20.88
CA ASN A 64 16.03 22.71 20.68
C ASN A 64 16.87 22.86 19.41
N ILE A 65 16.86 21.87 18.51
CA ILE A 65 17.59 21.86 17.23
C ILE A 65 16.58 21.55 16.11
N LEU A 66 16.65 22.31 15.01
CA LEU A 66 15.91 21.95 13.79
C LEU A 66 16.41 20.62 13.27
N ALA A 67 15.51 19.68 13.05
CA ALA A 67 15.87 18.31 12.68
C ALA A 67 16.59 18.26 11.32
N ARG A 68 17.78 17.64 11.29
CA ARG A 68 18.55 17.43 10.07
C ARG A 68 17.95 16.38 9.16
N SER A 69 17.33 15.37 9.72
CA SER A 69 16.76 14.28 8.94
C SER A 69 15.39 13.84 9.46
N CYS A 70 14.55 13.42 8.56
CA CYS A 70 13.32 12.70 8.88
C CYS A 70 13.03 11.73 7.76
N ARG A 71 12.65 10.50 8.13
CA ARG A 71 12.21 9.46 7.23
C ARG A 71 10.78 9.07 7.60
N PHE A 72 9.95 8.88 6.61
CA PHE A 72 8.67 8.22 6.79
C PHE A 72 8.43 7.22 5.65
N THR A 73 7.60 6.22 5.91
CA THR A 73 7.13 5.30 4.88
C THR A 73 5.64 5.52 4.67
N TYR A 74 5.22 5.39 3.43
CA TYR A 74 3.81 5.40 3.06
C TYR A 74 3.53 4.30 2.07
N GLU A 75 2.29 3.88 2.00
CA GLU A 75 1.81 2.92 1.00
C GLU A 75 0.58 3.45 0.29
N ILE A 76 0.41 3.01 -0.95
CA ILE A 76 -0.77 3.23 -1.77
C ILE A 76 -1.38 1.86 -2.02
N ARG A 77 -2.65 1.67 -1.68
CA ARG A 77 -3.41 0.48 -2.03
C ARG A 77 -4.47 0.87 -3.04
N GLY A 78 -4.18 0.60 -4.31
CA GLY A 78 -5.09 0.88 -5.42
C GLY A 78 -6.11 -0.24 -5.59
N LEU A 79 -7.39 0.11 -5.72
CA LEU A 79 -8.40 -0.82 -6.22
C LEU A 79 -8.11 -1.16 -7.68
N PRO A 80 -8.59 -2.31 -8.20
CA PRO A 80 -8.46 -2.65 -9.61
C PRO A 80 -8.99 -1.52 -10.51
N GLY A 81 -8.17 -1.08 -11.45
CA GLY A 81 -8.47 0.07 -12.33
C GLY A 81 -8.01 1.43 -11.79
N ALA A 82 -7.57 1.53 -10.53
CA ALA A 82 -6.94 2.74 -10.03
C ALA A 82 -5.49 2.85 -10.52
N ASP A 83 -5.10 4.06 -10.93
CA ASP A 83 -3.73 4.36 -11.35
C ASP A 83 -2.89 4.74 -10.12
N GLY A 84 -2.22 3.75 -9.52
CA GLY A 84 -1.33 3.96 -8.37
C GLY A 84 -0.11 4.82 -8.72
N ASP A 85 0.36 4.76 -9.96
CA ASP A 85 1.49 5.56 -10.44
C ASP A 85 1.09 7.04 -10.54
N ALA A 86 -0.13 7.33 -11.01
CA ALA A 86 -0.64 8.71 -11.01
C ALA A 86 -0.80 9.28 -9.58
N VAL A 87 -1.21 8.45 -8.61
CA VAL A 87 -1.25 8.86 -7.19
C VAL A 87 0.15 9.15 -6.67
N ALA A 88 1.12 8.28 -6.96
CA ALA A 88 2.53 8.47 -6.55
C ALA A 88 3.15 9.71 -7.23
N ALA A 89 2.89 9.92 -8.52
CA ALA A 89 3.34 11.10 -9.25
C ALA A 89 2.78 12.40 -8.66
N ARG A 90 1.49 12.45 -8.34
CA ARG A 90 0.85 13.60 -7.69
C ARG A 90 1.52 14.00 -6.38
N PHE A 91 1.94 13.01 -5.58
CA PHE A 91 2.71 13.26 -4.36
C PHE A 91 4.13 13.75 -4.68
N ALA A 92 4.83 13.10 -5.61
CA ALA A 92 6.18 13.45 -6.01
C ALA A 92 6.25 14.87 -6.62
N ASP A 93 5.30 15.25 -7.47
CA ASP A 93 5.19 16.58 -8.06
C ASP A 93 5.05 17.66 -6.98
N HIS A 94 4.24 17.43 -5.97
CA HIS A 94 4.12 18.33 -4.84
C HIS A 94 5.42 18.42 -4.04
N ALA A 95 6.02 17.28 -3.69
CA ALA A 95 7.23 17.22 -2.89
C ALA A 95 8.43 17.89 -3.59
N LEU A 96 8.64 17.55 -4.86
CA LEU A 96 9.81 17.98 -5.63
C LEU A 96 9.58 19.30 -6.38
N GLY A 97 8.36 19.55 -6.84
CA GLY A 97 8.01 20.74 -7.62
C GLY A 97 7.57 21.94 -6.78
N VAL A 98 7.02 21.71 -5.59
CA VAL A 98 6.51 22.79 -4.73
C VAL A 98 7.36 22.94 -3.45
N VAL A 99 7.52 21.85 -2.70
CA VAL A 99 8.19 21.92 -1.39
C VAL A 99 9.68 22.10 -1.53
N LEU A 100 10.37 21.26 -2.31
CA LEU A 100 11.83 21.28 -2.43
C LEU A 100 12.41 22.64 -2.88
N PRO A 101 11.84 23.35 -3.90
CA PRO A 101 12.35 24.67 -4.29
C PRO A 101 12.27 25.70 -3.15
N ARG A 102 11.23 25.64 -2.32
CA ARG A 102 11.08 26.50 -1.15
C ARG A 102 12.14 26.21 -0.08
N LEU A 103 12.50 24.93 0.10
CA LEU A 103 13.58 24.56 1.02
C LEU A 103 14.92 25.09 0.54
N HIS A 104 15.21 24.97 -0.75
CA HIS A 104 16.44 25.46 -1.37
C HIS A 104 16.64 26.96 -1.23
N ALA A 105 15.55 27.74 -1.18
CA ALA A 105 15.62 29.19 -0.92
C ALA A 105 16.15 29.53 0.49
N ILE A 106 16.02 28.61 1.45
CA ILE A 106 16.50 28.76 2.83
C ILE A 106 17.86 28.05 2.99
N ALA A 107 17.96 26.82 2.51
CA ALA A 107 19.12 25.97 2.66
C ALA A 107 19.33 25.15 1.36
N PRO A 108 20.28 25.55 0.49
CA PRO A 108 20.51 24.85 -0.80
C PRO A 108 20.90 23.37 -0.66
N GLY A 109 21.37 22.93 0.51
CA GLY A 109 21.70 21.53 0.79
C GLY A 109 20.55 20.69 1.36
N ALA A 110 19.35 21.28 1.52
CA ALA A 110 18.17 20.52 1.88
C ALA A 110 17.74 19.62 0.71
N ASP A 111 17.12 18.44 1.00
CA ASP A 111 16.76 17.48 -0.04
C ASP A 111 15.51 16.67 0.34
N ILE A 112 14.79 16.24 -0.67
CA ILE A 112 13.67 15.31 -0.56
C ILE A 112 13.94 14.14 -1.51
N GLN A 113 14.12 12.95 -0.97
CA GLN A 113 14.29 11.73 -1.75
C GLN A 113 13.06 10.84 -1.58
N ILE A 114 12.49 10.45 -2.71
CA ILE A 114 11.37 9.49 -2.78
C ILE A 114 11.92 8.21 -3.40
N ARG A 115 11.72 7.09 -2.72
CA ARG A 115 12.18 5.78 -3.20
C ARG A 115 11.04 4.77 -3.12
N GLN A 116 10.69 4.23 -4.26
CA GLN A 116 9.78 3.09 -4.32
C GLN A 116 10.50 1.84 -3.78
N ARG A 117 9.89 1.14 -2.85
CA ARG A 117 10.45 -0.05 -2.21
C ARG A 117 9.88 -1.35 -2.78
N ALA A 118 8.60 -1.32 -3.09
CA ALA A 118 7.89 -2.44 -3.66
C ALA A 118 6.74 -1.92 -4.53
N MET A 119 6.33 -2.72 -5.49
CA MET A 119 5.11 -2.54 -6.26
C MET A 119 4.52 -3.92 -6.52
N SER A 120 3.24 -4.07 -6.24
CA SER A 120 2.45 -5.24 -6.62
C SER A 120 1.23 -4.74 -7.39
N PRO A 121 1.10 -5.09 -8.67
CA PRO A 121 -0.07 -4.69 -9.44
C PRO A 121 -1.34 -5.33 -8.84
N PRO A 122 -2.50 -4.69 -8.96
CA PRO A 122 -3.76 -5.26 -8.51
C PRO A 122 -4.10 -6.51 -9.31
N LEU A 123 -4.74 -7.48 -8.65
CA LEU A 123 -5.32 -8.63 -9.31
C LEU A 123 -6.71 -8.24 -9.84
N PHE A 124 -6.88 -8.27 -11.15
CA PHE A 124 -8.19 -8.00 -11.76
C PHE A 124 -9.07 -9.25 -11.73
N PRO A 125 -10.36 -9.11 -11.42
CA PRO A 125 -11.32 -10.20 -11.57
C PRO A 125 -11.32 -10.72 -13.01
N HIS A 126 -11.26 -12.03 -13.17
CA HIS A 126 -11.37 -12.70 -14.48
C HIS A 126 -12.40 -13.82 -14.39
N PRO A 127 -13.71 -13.48 -14.30
CA PRO A 127 -14.76 -14.44 -14.12
C PRO A 127 -14.80 -15.50 -15.23
N GLY A 128 -14.91 -16.76 -14.83
CA GLY A 128 -14.96 -17.88 -15.78
C GLY A 128 -13.60 -18.27 -16.38
N SER A 129 -12.49 -17.73 -15.87
CA SER A 129 -11.17 -18.20 -16.27
C SER A 129 -10.95 -19.65 -15.87
N ASP A 130 -10.05 -20.35 -16.60
CA ASP A 130 -9.70 -21.73 -16.28
C ASP A 130 -9.16 -21.87 -14.86
N ALA A 131 -8.37 -20.91 -14.39
CA ALA A 131 -7.85 -20.90 -13.02
C ALA A 131 -8.96 -20.76 -11.99
N GLU A 132 -9.91 -19.85 -12.21
CA GLU A 132 -11.04 -19.67 -11.30
C GLU A 132 -11.90 -20.94 -11.25
N SER A 133 -12.29 -21.46 -12.40
CA SER A 133 -13.10 -22.68 -12.51
C SER A 133 -12.42 -23.89 -11.85
N PHE A 134 -11.11 -24.03 -12.07
CA PHE A 134 -10.31 -25.10 -11.49
C PHE A 134 -10.25 -25.00 -9.97
N VAL A 135 -9.91 -23.85 -9.43
CA VAL A 135 -9.76 -23.65 -7.98
C VAL A 135 -11.11 -23.73 -7.27
N MET A 136 -12.19 -23.17 -7.85
CA MET A 136 -13.53 -23.28 -7.29
C MET A 136 -14.00 -24.72 -7.17
N ALA A 137 -13.73 -25.56 -8.19
CA ALA A 137 -14.02 -27.00 -8.14
C ALA A 137 -13.23 -27.70 -7.04
N LEU A 138 -11.95 -27.34 -6.81
CA LEU A 138 -11.13 -27.90 -5.73
C LEU A 138 -11.57 -27.43 -4.35
N ALA A 139 -11.98 -26.18 -4.24
CA ALA A 139 -12.43 -25.56 -2.99
C ALA A 139 -13.89 -25.92 -2.63
N GLU A 140 -14.62 -26.56 -3.57
CA GLU A 140 -16.06 -26.85 -3.44
C GLU A 140 -16.86 -25.55 -3.19
N ARG A 141 -16.49 -24.48 -3.92
CA ARG A 141 -17.12 -23.17 -3.88
C ARG A 141 -17.71 -22.84 -5.24
N ASN A 142 -18.74 -22.02 -5.24
CA ASN A 142 -19.46 -21.61 -6.46
C ASN A 142 -19.48 -20.09 -6.66
N ALA A 143 -18.78 -19.35 -5.81
CA ALA A 143 -18.57 -17.91 -5.92
C ALA A 143 -17.17 -17.51 -5.47
N ALA A 144 -16.58 -16.54 -6.17
CA ALA A 144 -15.36 -15.85 -5.78
C ALA A 144 -15.71 -14.52 -5.11
N GLU A 145 -14.91 -14.13 -4.15
CA GLU A 145 -15.01 -12.86 -3.43
C GLU A 145 -13.89 -11.92 -3.86
N ALA A 146 -14.05 -10.64 -3.59
CA ALA A 146 -13.01 -9.64 -3.78
C ALA A 146 -12.46 -9.21 -2.42
N VAL A 147 -11.15 -8.96 -2.38
CA VAL A 147 -10.44 -8.52 -1.17
C VAL A 147 -9.63 -7.26 -1.47
N SER A 148 -9.44 -6.42 -0.48
CA SER A 148 -8.75 -5.12 -0.62
C SER A 148 -7.26 -5.18 -0.28
N TYR A 149 -6.64 -6.38 -0.31
CA TYR A 149 -5.20 -6.55 -0.12
C TYR A 149 -4.50 -7.00 -1.40
N ALA A 150 -3.22 -6.70 -1.51
CA ALA A 150 -2.37 -7.12 -2.64
C ALA A 150 -1.63 -8.42 -2.31
N THR A 151 -1.41 -9.22 -3.36
CA THR A 151 -0.58 -10.42 -3.33
C THR A 151 0.25 -10.49 -4.61
N GLU A 152 1.14 -11.46 -4.72
CA GLU A 152 1.89 -11.75 -5.94
C GLU A 152 0.98 -12.23 -7.10
N ALA A 153 -0.28 -12.57 -6.85
CA ALA A 153 -1.22 -13.00 -7.89
C ALA A 153 -1.39 -11.94 -9.00
N GLY A 154 -1.35 -10.65 -8.65
CA GLY A 154 -1.35 -9.55 -9.63
C GLY A 154 -0.11 -9.55 -10.53
N ILE A 155 1.05 -9.95 -10.01
CA ILE A 155 2.30 -10.08 -10.78
C ILE A 155 2.19 -11.22 -11.78
N PHE A 156 1.67 -12.38 -11.35
CA PHE A 156 1.44 -13.51 -12.25
C PHE A 156 0.44 -13.14 -13.34
N GLN A 157 -0.64 -12.47 -13.00
CA GLN A 157 -1.65 -12.03 -13.98
C GLN A 157 -1.05 -11.05 -14.98
N ALA A 158 -0.24 -10.08 -14.54
CA ALA A 158 0.45 -9.14 -15.43
C ALA A 158 1.44 -9.84 -16.39
N ALA A 159 1.98 -11.00 -15.99
CA ALA A 159 2.81 -11.86 -16.83
C ALA A 159 1.97 -12.78 -17.76
N GLY A 160 0.65 -12.64 -17.80
CA GLY A 160 -0.25 -13.47 -18.63
C GLY A 160 -0.59 -14.83 -18.03
N ILE A 161 -0.28 -15.06 -16.76
CA ILE A 161 -0.58 -16.31 -16.05
C ILE A 161 -1.91 -16.12 -15.31
N PRO A 162 -2.97 -16.88 -15.62
CA PRO A 162 -4.21 -16.83 -14.87
C PRO A 162 -3.98 -17.16 -13.40
N ALA A 163 -4.39 -16.26 -12.53
CA ALA A 163 -4.12 -16.38 -11.10
C ALA A 163 -5.33 -15.92 -10.27
N LEU A 164 -5.48 -16.52 -9.09
CA LEU A 164 -6.39 -16.07 -8.05
C LEU A 164 -5.83 -16.44 -6.69
N VAL A 165 -6.38 -15.82 -5.65
CA VAL A 165 -5.98 -16.10 -4.26
C VAL A 165 -6.90 -17.17 -3.69
N CYS A 166 -6.33 -18.20 -3.09
CA CYS A 166 -7.07 -19.23 -2.36
C CYS A 166 -6.23 -19.73 -1.19
N GLY A 167 -6.80 -19.74 -0.01
CA GLY A 167 -6.13 -20.24 1.19
C GLY A 167 -7.12 -20.34 2.35
N PRO A 168 -6.70 -20.97 3.46
CA PRO A 168 -7.51 -21.04 4.67
C PRO A 168 -7.44 -19.71 5.45
N GLY A 169 -8.44 -19.46 6.31
CA GLY A 169 -8.52 -18.28 7.18
C GLY A 169 -9.36 -17.15 6.58
N ASP A 170 -9.45 -16.06 7.33
CA ASP A 170 -10.16 -14.85 6.96
C ASP A 170 -9.25 -13.63 7.13
N ILE A 171 -9.42 -12.62 6.27
CA ILE A 171 -8.64 -11.38 6.35
C ILE A 171 -8.92 -10.58 7.63
N ALA A 172 -10.06 -10.80 8.26
CA ALA A 172 -10.44 -10.13 9.50
C ALA A 172 -9.51 -10.47 10.67
N GLU A 173 -8.91 -11.66 10.68
CA GLU A 173 -7.96 -12.11 11.69
C GLU A 173 -6.51 -11.74 11.36
N ALA A 174 -6.23 -11.37 10.12
CA ALA A 174 -4.87 -11.08 9.67
C ALA A 174 -4.35 -9.73 10.19
N HIS A 175 -3.03 -9.68 10.51
CA HIS A 175 -2.32 -8.49 10.98
C HIS A 175 -2.88 -7.90 12.30
N GLN A 176 -3.51 -8.74 13.12
CA GLN A 176 -4.03 -8.38 14.44
C GLN A 176 -3.10 -8.89 15.55
N PRO A 177 -3.09 -8.27 16.74
CA PRO A 177 -2.52 -8.92 17.92
C PRO A 177 -3.18 -10.29 18.13
N ASP A 178 -2.37 -11.31 18.39
CA ASP A 178 -2.83 -12.69 18.55
C ASP A 178 -3.53 -13.26 17.30
N GLU A 179 -3.03 -12.93 16.11
CA GLU A 179 -3.51 -13.47 14.84
C GLU A 179 -3.69 -15.00 14.91
N PHE A 180 -4.84 -15.49 14.49
CA PHE A 180 -5.18 -16.90 14.57
C PHE A 180 -5.87 -17.40 13.30
N ILE A 181 -6.01 -18.70 13.19
CA ILE A 181 -6.84 -19.37 12.20
C ILE A 181 -7.82 -20.30 12.91
N GLU A 182 -9.06 -20.30 12.51
CA GLU A 182 -10.05 -21.25 13.00
C GLU A 182 -9.63 -22.69 12.70
N ALA A 183 -9.62 -23.56 13.71
CA ALA A 183 -9.20 -24.95 13.57
C ALA A 183 -10.00 -25.72 12.51
N SER A 184 -11.25 -25.32 12.25
CA SER A 184 -12.08 -25.86 11.18
C SER A 184 -11.56 -25.63 9.78
N GLN A 185 -10.70 -24.62 9.57
CA GLN A 185 -10.10 -24.30 8.27
C GLN A 185 -8.99 -25.30 7.87
N ILE A 186 -8.32 -25.90 8.84
CA ILE A 186 -7.22 -26.83 8.60
C ILE A 186 -7.68 -28.07 7.79
N PRO A 187 -8.71 -28.83 8.20
CA PRO A 187 -9.19 -29.96 7.42
C PRO A 187 -9.76 -29.57 6.05
N LEU A 188 -10.33 -28.36 5.90
CA LEU A 188 -10.78 -27.86 4.60
C LEU A 188 -9.60 -27.65 3.64
N CYS A 189 -8.52 -27.02 4.14
CA CYS A 189 -7.29 -26.83 3.39
C CYS A 189 -6.65 -28.18 3.01
N GLU A 190 -6.58 -29.12 3.94
CA GLU A 190 -6.07 -30.46 3.67
C GLU A 190 -6.90 -31.20 2.59
N ALA A 191 -8.22 -31.11 2.66
CA ALA A 191 -9.10 -31.71 1.66
C ALA A 191 -8.89 -31.08 0.26
N PHE A 192 -8.74 -29.75 0.19
CA PHE A 192 -8.39 -29.04 -1.04
C PHE A 192 -7.07 -29.58 -1.62
N MET A 193 -6.01 -29.66 -0.82
CA MET A 193 -4.71 -30.17 -1.27
C MET A 193 -4.77 -31.61 -1.75
N ARG A 194 -5.53 -32.48 -1.09
CA ARG A 194 -5.76 -33.87 -1.53
C ARG A 194 -6.45 -33.94 -2.89
N ARG A 195 -7.47 -33.10 -3.12
CA ARG A 195 -8.14 -33.00 -4.43
C ARG A 195 -7.21 -32.48 -5.51
N LEU A 196 -6.40 -31.48 -5.21
CA LEU A 196 -5.39 -30.94 -6.12
C LEU A 196 -4.39 -32.02 -6.54
N MET A 197 -3.79 -32.73 -5.57
CA MET A 197 -2.84 -33.82 -5.83
C MET A 197 -3.46 -34.91 -6.72
N LYS A 198 -4.68 -35.34 -6.39
CA LYS A 198 -5.40 -36.33 -7.20
C LYS A 198 -5.63 -35.84 -8.64
N ARG A 199 -5.97 -34.56 -8.82
CA ARG A 199 -6.23 -33.98 -10.15
C ARG A 199 -4.96 -33.87 -11.01
N LEU A 200 -3.81 -33.61 -10.40
CA LEU A 200 -2.52 -33.49 -11.07
C LEU A 200 -1.84 -34.86 -11.32
N SER A 201 -2.30 -35.93 -10.68
CA SER A 201 -1.76 -37.29 -10.84
C SER A 201 -2.57 -38.15 -11.81
N ALA A 202 -3.66 -37.63 -12.35
CA ALA A 202 -4.53 -38.30 -13.33
C ALA A 202 -4.19 -37.86 -14.75
#